data_b4da90542fdd2f989adb6c5e4f37249c
#
_entry.id   b4da90542fdd2f989adb6c5e4f37249c
#
_cell.length_a   1.000
_cell.length_b   1.000
_cell.length_c   1.000
_cell.angle_alpha   90.00
_cell.angle_beta   90.00
_cell.angle_gamma   90.00
#
_symmetry.space_group_name_H-M   'P 1'
#
loop_
_entity.id
_entity.type
_entity.pdbx_description
1 polymer ?
#
loop_
_entity_poly.entity_id
_entity_poly.type
_entity_poly.pdbx_seq_one_letter_code
_entity_poly.pdbx_strand_id
1 'polypeptide(L)'
;MNIPSAVTATKETAFMGSYLDALAMVDRLHRLLLDVIKDEFERVGSLEINAVQALLLFNVGENELTAGELKTRGYYQGSNVSYILKKLVDMGYMHHQRCQLDRRSVRVKLTPKGRAVREVVARLFARHAEGLITQDILDAGSIKDISSTLKQVERYWTDQIRYIY
;
A
#
# COMPACT_ATOMS: atom_id res chain seq x y z
N MET A 1 -5.95 -7.85 44.33
CA MET A 1 -6.40 -6.77 43.44
C MET A 1 -5.25 -5.76 43.37
N ASN A 2 -4.45 -5.80 42.27
CA ASN A 2 -3.33 -4.86 42.10
C ASN A 2 -3.88 -3.60 41.43
N ILE A 3 -3.99 -2.49 42.17
CA ILE A 3 -4.31 -1.17 41.64
C ILE A 3 -3.05 -0.67 40.92
N PRO A 4 -3.08 -0.36 39.62
CA PRO A 4 -1.94 0.21 38.92
C PRO A 4 -1.53 1.52 39.61
N SER A 5 -0.22 1.75 39.79
CA SER A 5 0.27 3.01 40.35
C SER A 5 -0.10 4.18 39.43
N ALA A 6 -0.35 5.37 39.97
CA ALA A 6 -0.70 6.58 39.23
C ALA A 6 0.29 6.87 38.07
N VAL A 7 1.57 6.53 38.25
CA VAL A 7 2.63 6.66 37.22
C VAL A 7 2.41 5.71 36.03
N THR A 8 1.92 4.49 36.28
CA THR A 8 1.62 3.51 35.21
C THR A 8 0.41 3.96 34.40
N ALA A 9 -0.66 4.42 35.05
CA ALA A 9 -1.85 4.97 34.38
C ALA A 9 -1.53 6.20 33.52
N THR A 10 -0.63 7.08 33.97
CA THR A 10 -0.21 8.26 33.20
C THR A 10 0.59 7.85 31.93
N LYS A 11 1.47 6.85 32.03
CA LYS A 11 2.24 6.33 30.90
C LYS A 11 1.34 5.64 29.87
N GLU A 12 0.38 4.84 30.32
CA GLU A 12 -0.59 4.17 29.44
C GLU A 12 -1.48 5.19 28.70
N THR A 13 -1.91 6.25 29.38
CA THR A 13 -2.70 7.33 28.75
C THR A 13 -1.89 8.09 27.70
N ALA A 14 -0.62 8.43 27.98
CA ALA A 14 0.27 9.09 27.04
C ALA A 14 0.59 8.20 25.83
N PHE A 15 0.83 6.90 26.03
CA PHE A 15 1.01 5.95 24.96
C PHE A 15 -0.23 5.86 24.06
N MET A 16 -1.43 5.76 24.65
CA MET A 16 -2.68 5.69 23.90
C MET A 16 -2.88 6.92 23.02
N GLY A 17 -2.61 8.13 23.54
CA GLY A 17 -2.68 9.36 22.76
C GLY A 17 -1.77 9.31 21.52
N SER A 18 -0.48 9.01 21.73
CA SER A 18 0.49 8.90 20.63
C SER A 18 0.14 7.79 19.62
N TYR A 19 -0.41 6.68 20.10
CA TYR A 19 -0.84 5.58 19.24
C TYR A 19 -2.01 5.99 18.34
N LEU A 20 -3.02 6.66 18.88
CA LEU A 20 -4.15 7.15 18.10
C LEU A 20 -3.74 8.22 17.08
N ASP A 21 -2.83 9.13 17.46
CA ASP A 21 -2.25 10.10 16.55
C ASP A 21 -1.51 9.43 15.40
N ALA A 22 -0.73 8.39 15.68
CA ALA A 22 -0.03 7.62 14.65
C ALA A 22 -1.01 6.93 13.68
N LEU A 23 -2.10 6.33 14.18
CA LEU A 23 -3.13 5.71 13.34
C LEU A 23 -3.84 6.75 12.46
N ALA A 24 -4.22 7.89 13.01
CA ALA A 24 -4.83 8.98 12.25
C ALA A 24 -3.88 9.50 11.17
N MET A 25 -2.59 9.57 11.44
CA MET A 25 -1.58 9.99 10.46
C MET A 25 -1.42 8.96 9.33
N VAL A 26 -1.39 7.67 9.62
CA VAL A 26 -1.33 6.59 8.60
C VAL A 26 -2.53 6.69 7.65
N ASP A 27 -3.75 6.84 8.18
CA ASP A 27 -4.96 6.99 7.37
C ASP A 27 -4.92 8.27 6.51
N ARG A 28 -4.48 9.38 7.08
CA ARG A 28 -4.32 10.64 6.35
C ARG A 28 -3.27 10.55 5.25
N LEU A 29 -2.11 9.95 5.52
CA LEU A 29 -1.04 9.76 4.53
C LEU A 29 -1.49 8.86 3.39
N HIS A 30 -2.30 7.84 3.66
CA HIS A 30 -2.86 6.99 2.60
C HIS A 30 -3.75 7.80 1.65
N ARG A 31 -4.62 8.67 2.16
CA ARG A 31 -5.45 9.55 1.31
C ARG A 31 -4.60 10.52 0.48
N LEU A 32 -3.64 11.19 1.12
CA LEU A 32 -2.73 12.12 0.43
C LEU A 32 -1.88 11.41 -0.64
N LEU A 33 -1.47 10.17 -0.40
CA LEU A 33 -0.77 9.37 -1.40
C LEU A 33 -1.61 9.18 -2.68
N LEU A 34 -2.90 8.89 -2.53
CA LEU A 34 -3.81 8.76 -3.68
C LEU A 34 -4.04 10.11 -4.38
N ASP A 35 -4.16 11.20 -3.64
CA ASP A 35 -4.29 12.55 -4.22
C ASP A 35 -3.05 12.92 -5.04
N VAL A 36 -1.85 12.69 -4.50
CA VAL A 36 -0.58 12.97 -5.20
C VAL A 36 -0.45 12.15 -6.49
N ILE A 37 -0.86 10.87 -6.46
CA ILE A 37 -0.86 10.03 -7.67
C ILE A 37 -1.89 10.57 -8.69
N LYS A 38 -3.08 10.95 -8.25
CA LYS A 38 -4.11 11.53 -9.09
C LYS A 38 -3.60 12.79 -9.81
N ASP A 39 -3.04 13.73 -9.05
CA ASP A 39 -2.51 14.99 -9.59
C ASP A 39 -1.40 14.74 -10.62
N GLU A 40 -0.53 13.75 -10.39
CA GLU A 40 0.50 13.38 -11.36
C GLU A 40 -0.08 12.86 -12.66
N PHE A 41 -1.14 12.04 -12.61
CA PHE A 41 -1.80 11.52 -13.81
C PHE A 41 -2.56 12.63 -14.56
N GLU A 42 -3.17 13.57 -13.86
CA GLU A 42 -3.76 14.78 -14.46
C GLU A 42 -2.67 15.63 -15.16
N ARG A 43 -1.52 15.81 -14.51
CA ARG A 43 -0.38 16.57 -15.06
C ARG A 43 0.18 15.95 -16.34
N VAL A 44 0.25 14.63 -16.43
CA VAL A 44 0.72 13.93 -17.66
C VAL A 44 -0.39 13.68 -18.69
N GLY A 45 -1.61 14.16 -18.43
CA GLY A 45 -2.73 14.07 -19.35
C GLY A 45 -3.34 12.67 -19.49
N SER A 46 -3.13 11.79 -18.51
CA SER A 46 -3.64 10.41 -18.53
C SER A 46 -4.83 10.27 -17.57
N LEU A 47 -6.04 10.44 -18.11
CA LEU A 47 -7.29 10.43 -17.33
C LEU A 47 -8.03 9.08 -17.33
N GLU A 48 -7.53 8.08 -18.05
CA GLU A 48 -8.18 6.77 -18.17
C GLU A 48 -8.06 5.91 -16.90
N ILE A 49 -7.04 6.17 -16.08
CA ILE A 49 -6.71 5.36 -14.89
C ILE A 49 -6.82 6.22 -13.63
N ASN A 50 -7.43 5.67 -12.58
CA ASN A 50 -7.49 6.34 -11.29
C ASN A 50 -6.28 5.98 -10.40
N ALA A 51 -6.08 6.76 -9.33
CA ALA A 51 -4.95 6.61 -8.41
C ALA A 51 -4.85 5.20 -7.78
N VAL A 52 -5.99 4.61 -7.41
CA VAL A 52 -6.02 3.25 -6.82
C VAL A 52 -5.55 2.21 -7.82
N GLN A 53 -6.00 2.30 -9.07
CA GLN A 53 -5.59 1.42 -10.16
C GLN A 53 -4.09 1.59 -10.47
N ALA A 54 -3.61 2.84 -10.55
CA ALA A 54 -2.21 3.15 -10.81
C ALA A 54 -1.30 2.59 -9.70
N LEU A 55 -1.69 2.78 -8.43
CA LEU A 55 -0.97 2.24 -7.28
C LEU A 55 -0.95 0.71 -7.27
N LEU A 56 -2.05 0.07 -7.68
CA LEU A 56 -2.10 -1.39 -7.82
C LEU A 56 -1.12 -1.88 -8.89
N LEU A 57 -1.08 -1.25 -10.07
CA LEU A 57 -0.12 -1.60 -11.12
C LEU A 57 1.33 -1.42 -10.64
N PHE A 58 1.62 -0.37 -9.86
CA PHE A 58 2.92 -0.17 -9.26
C PHE A 58 3.28 -1.30 -8.29
N ASN A 59 2.35 -1.71 -7.43
CA ASN A 59 2.56 -2.75 -6.41
C ASN A 59 2.68 -4.16 -6.99
N VAL A 60 2.03 -4.46 -8.12
CA VAL A 60 2.20 -5.73 -8.85
C VAL A 60 3.65 -5.88 -9.32
N GLY A 61 4.26 -4.80 -9.77
CA GLY A 61 5.64 -4.81 -10.26
C GLY A 61 5.80 -5.65 -11.54
N GLU A 62 6.99 -6.23 -11.71
CA GLU A 62 7.33 -7.06 -12.87
C GLU A 62 6.93 -8.53 -12.70
N ASN A 63 6.43 -8.91 -11.53
CA ASN A 63 6.12 -10.30 -11.20
C ASN A 63 4.72 -10.71 -11.70
N GLU A 64 4.56 -12.00 -11.92
CA GLU A 64 3.24 -12.61 -12.09
C GLU A 64 2.66 -12.89 -10.70
N LEU A 65 1.47 -12.37 -10.42
CA LEU A 65 0.79 -12.50 -9.14
C LEU A 65 -0.62 -13.03 -9.31
N THR A 66 -1.06 -13.84 -8.35
CA THR A 66 -2.47 -14.21 -8.22
C THR A 66 -3.23 -13.15 -7.42
N ALA A 67 -4.56 -13.12 -7.56
CA ALA A 67 -5.41 -12.26 -6.73
C ALA A 67 -5.25 -12.57 -5.23
N GLY A 68 -5.00 -13.85 -4.88
CA GLY A 68 -4.72 -14.27 -3.52
C GLY A 68 -3.41 -13.70 -2.97
N GLU A 69 -2.34 -13.72 -3.77
CA GLU A 69 -1.05 -13.13 -3.40
C GLU A 69 -1.14 -11.61 -3.20
N LEU A 70 -1.93 -10.90 -4.02
CA LEU A 70 -2.17 -9.47 -3.85
C LEU A 70 -2.92 -9.17 -2.55
N LYS A 71 -3.91 -9.99 -2.18
CA LYS A 71 -4.59 -9.90 -0.88
C LYS A 71 -3.63 -10.14 0.29
N THR A 72 -2.83 -11.21 0.21
CA THR A 72 -1.89 -11.59 1.27
C THR A 72 -0.80 -10.55 1.48
N ARG A 73 -0.40 -9.83 0.42
CA ARG A 73 0.55 -8.72 0.50
C ARG A 73 -0.07 -7.43 1.07
N GLY A 74 -1.33 -7.47 1.52
CA GLY A 74 -1.99 -6.33 2.18
C GLY A 74 -2.35 -5.16 1.28
N TYR A 75 -2.19 -5.30 -0.04
CA TYR A 75 -2.43 -4.17 -0.95
C TYR A 75 -3.90 -3.82 -1.10
N TYR A 76 -4.81 -4.79 -0.86
CA TYR A 76 -6.26 -4.53 -1.02
C TYR A 76 -7.11 -5.56 -0.27
N GLN A 77 -8.24 -5.14 0.28
CA GLN A 77 -9.19 -6.03 0.94
C GLN A 77 -10.25 -6.60 -0.04
N GLY A 78 -10.48 -7.90 0.08
CA GLY A 78 -11.72 -8.57 -0.30
C GLY A 78 -12.08 -8.57 -1.79
N SER A 79 -13.35 -8.42 -2.07
CA SER A 79 -13.99 -8.47 -3.40
C SER A 79 -13.52 -7.37 -4.35
N ASN A 80 -13.06 -6.23 -3.82
CA ASN A 80 -12.60 -5.09 -4.63
C ASN A 80 -11.35 -5.40 -5.46
N VAL A 81 -10.42 -6.24 -4.97
CA VAL A 81 -9.22 -6.62 -5.74
C VAL A 81 -9.59 -7.32 -7.03
N SER A 82 -10.45 -8.33 -6.95
CA SER A 82 -10.85 -9.11 -8.13
C SER A 82 -11.57 -8.24 -9.17
N TYR A 83 -12.40 -7.30 -8.71
CA TYR A 83 -13.08 -6.35 -9.59
C TYR A 83 -12.09 -5.39 -10.26
N ILE A 84 -11.16 -4.81 -9.50
CA ILE A 84 -10.15 -3.88 -10.03
C ILE A 84 -9.23 -4.60 -11.02
N LEU A 85 -8.79 -5.82 -10.70
CA LEU A 85 -7.95 -6.63 -11.60
C LEU A 85 -8.67 -6.93 -12.92
N LYS A 86 -9.94 -7.36 -12.85
CA LYS A 86 -10.74 -7.59 -14.05
C LYS A 86 -10.82 -6.32 -14.90
N LYS A 87 -11.13 -5.18 -14.30
CA LYS A 87 -11.20 -3.90 -15.01
C LYS A 87 -9.87 -3.52 -15.66
N LEU A 88 -8.74 -3.73 -14.98
CA LEU A 88 -7.40 -3.45 -15.53
C LEU A 88 -7.04 -4.37 -16.70
N VAL A 89 -7.52 -5.62 -16.67
CA VAL A 89 -7.38 -6.54 -17.80
C VAL A 89 -8.24 -6.07 -18.98
N ASP A 90 -9.52 -5.74 -18.74
CA ASP A 90 -10.44 -5.26 -19.78
C ASP A 90 -9.94 -3.96 -20.44
N MET A 91 -9.24 -3.11 -19.68
CA MET A 91 -8.61 -1.87 -20.16
C MET A 91 -7.24 -2.08 -20.82
N GLY A 92 -6.72 -3.32 -20.84
CA GLY A 92 -5.45 -3.68 -21.47
C GLY A 92 -4.19 -3.31 -20.70
N TYR A 93 -4.29 -2.99 -19.41
CA TYR A 93 -3.13 -2.72 -18.54
C TYR A 93 -2.49 -3.99 -18.00
N MET A 94 -3.26 -5.06 -17.92
CA MET A 94 -2.84 -6.37 -17.46
C MET A 94 -3.37 -7.45 -18.40
N HIS A 95 -2.74 -8.61 -18.40
CA HIS A 95 -3.29 -9.80 -19.03
C HIS A 95 -3.37 -10.96 -18.05
N HIS A 96 -4.37 -11.80 -18.26
CA HIS A 96 -4.55 -13.04 -17.52
C HIS A 96 -3.67 -14.12 -18.14
N GLN A 97 -2.96 -14.84 -17.28
CA GLN A 97 -2.30 -16.06 -17.63
C GLN A 97 -2.85 -17.19 -16.74
N ARG A 98 -3.48 -18.18 -17.35
CA ARG A 98 -3.92 -19.38 -16.63
C ARG A 98 -2.68 -20.17 -16.22
N CYS A 99 -2.57 -20.52 -14.95
CA CYS A 99 -1.54 -21.41 -14.49
C CYS A 99 -1.75 -22.79 -15.12
N GLN A 100 -0.75 -23.34 -15.83
CA GLN A 100 -0.84 -24.67 -16.42
C GLN A 100 -0.88 -25.78 -15.37
N LEU A 101 -0.33 -25.52 -14.17
CA LEU A 101 -0.27 -26.45 -13.06
C LEU A 101 -1.51 -26.43 -12.16
N ASP A 102 -2.17 -25.27 -12.05
CA ASP A 102 -3.41 -25.14 -11.29
C ASP A 102 -4.40 -24.26 -12.07
N ARG A 103 -5.35 -24.93 -12.73
CA ARG A 103 -6.40 -24.26 -13.53
C ARG A 103 -7.32 -23.35 -12.73
N ARG A 104 -7.26 -23.37 -11.38
CA ARG A 104 -8.06 -22.54 -10.48
C ARG A 104 -7.37 -21.23 -10.14
N SER A 105 -6.05 -21.13 -10.33
CA SER A 105 -5.31 -19.90 -10.07
C SER A 105 -5.12 -19.10 -11.36
N VAL A 106 -5.63 -17.87 -11.34
CA VAL A 106 -5.41 -16.90 -12.42
C VAL A 106 -4.27 -15.99 -11.99
N ARG A 107 -3.20 -15.99 -12.78
CA ARG A 107 -2.09 -15.06 -12.61
C ARG A 107 -2.30 -13.84 -13.49
N VAL A 108 -1.89 -12.69 -12.99
CA VAL A 108 -1.91 -11.42 -13.72
C VAL A 108 -0.50 -10.89 -13.88
N LYS A 109 -0.24 -10.27 -15.03
CA LYS A 109 1.04 -9.65 -15.37
C LYS A 109 0.80 -8.34 -16.09
N LEU A 110 1.69 -7.36 -15.92
CA LEU A 110 1.61 -6.09 -16.62
C LEU A 110 1.83 -6.26 -18.13
N THR A 111 1.01 -5.58 -18.91
CA THR A 111 1.27 -5.32 -20.33
C THR A 111 2.28 -4.18 -20.49
N PRO A 112 2.79 -3.88 -21.71
CA PRO A 112 3.55 -2.66 -21.95
C PRO A 112 2.81 -1.39 -21.52
N LYS A 113 1.48 -1.31 -21.73
CA LYS A 113 0.61 -0.21 -21.26
C LYS A 113 0.60 -0.12 -19.73
N GLY A 114 0.51 -1.25 -19.03
CA GLY A 114 0.57 -1.30 -17.55
C GLY A 114 1.94 -0.90 -17.00
N ARG A 115 3.03 -1.32 -17.67
CA ARG A 115 4.39 -0.90 -17.28
C ARG A 115 4.60 0.60 -17.46
N ALA A 116 4.05 1.22 -18.50
CA ALA A 116 4.12 2.66 -18.65
C ALA A 116 3.47 3.42 -17.48
N VAL A 117 2.32 2.96 -16.98
CA VAL A 117 1.67 3.51 -15.79
C VAL A 117 2.56 3.32 -14.55
N ARG A 118 3.09 2.11 -14.35
CA ARG A 118 4.02 1.83 -13.25
C ARG A 118 5.22 2.77 -13.24
N GLU A 119 5.80 3.06 -14.41
CA GLU A 119 6.93 3.98 -14.55
C GLU A 119 6.58 5.43 -14.16
N VAL A 120 5.37 5.90 -14.45
CA VAL A 120 4.91 7.22 -14.00
C VAL A 120 4.91 7.29 -12.47
N VAL A 121 4.34 6.28 -11.80
CA VAL A 121 4.30 6.21 -10.33
C VAL A 121 5.72 6.07 -9.74
N ALA A 122 6.58 5.25 -10.35
CA ALA A 122 7.96 5.08 -9.91
C ALA A 122 8.75 6.39 -9.94
N ARG A 123 8.64 7.16 -11.04
CA ARG A 123 9.28 8.48 -11.15
C ARG A 123 8.72 9.50 -10.17
N LEU A 124 7.40 9.49 -9.93
CA LEU A 124 6.78 10.32 -8.91
C LEU A 124 7.40 10.04 -7.53
N PHE A 125 7.44 8.78 -7.12
CA PHE A 125 8.00 8.40 -5.82
C PHE A 125 9.48 8.71 -5.69
N ALA A 126 10.26 8.53 -6.76
CA ALA A 126 11.68 8.89 -6.78
C ALA A 126 11.88 10.40 -6.54
N ARG A 127 11.11 11.27 -7.22
CA ARG A 127 11.15 12.73 -7.00
C ARG A 127 10.77 13.10 -5.58
N HIS A 128 9.76 12.46 -5.00
CA HIS A 128 9.34 12.74 -3.64
C HIS A 128 10.40 12.29 -2.62
N ALA A 129 11.00 11.12 -2.80
CA ALA A 129 12.08 10.65 -1.95
C ALA A 129 13.28 11.59 -1.98
N GLU A 130 13.68 12.05 -3.16
CA GLU A 130 14.73 13.05 -3.33
C GLU A 130 14.40 14.38 -2.62
N GLY A 131 13.16 14.85 -2.77
CA GLY A 131 12.68 16.06 -2.09
C GLY A 131 12.70 15.96 -0.57
N LEU A 132 12.30 14.82 -0.01
CA LEU A 132 12.31 14.57 1.44
C LEU A 132 13.74 14.58 2.00
N ILE A 133 14.69 14.00 1.28
CA ILE A 133 16.12 14.01 1.65
C ILE A 133 16.71 15.42 1.53
N THR A 134 16.48 16.09 0.40
CA THR A 134 17.05 17.41 0.11
C THR A 134 16.55 18.50 1.07
N GLN A 135 15.30 18.37 1.53
CA GLN A 135 14.71 19.32 2.50
C GLN A 135 14.96 18.91 3.97
N ASP A 136 15.78 17.88 4.20
CA ASP A 136 16.12 17.38 5.54
C ASP A 136 14.88 16.98 6.38
N ILE A 137 13.82 16.49 5.71
CA ILE A 137 12.60 16.02 6.38
C ILE A 137 12.79 14.58 6.89
N LEU A 138 13.45 13.73 6.09
CA LEU A 138 13.72 12.33 6.43
C LEU A 138 15.13 11.94 6.00
N ASP A 139 15.81 11.22 6.86
CA ASP A 139 17.06 10.52 6.56
C ASP A 139 16.86 9.00 6.43
N ALA A 140 17.90 8.30 5.98
CA ALA A 140 17.87 6.85 5.77
C ALA A 140 17.62 6.04 7.07
N GLY A 141 18.03 6.56 8.23
CA GLY A 141 17.82 5.94 9.53
C GLY A 141 16.36 6.07 9.95
N SER A 142 15.86 7.29 9.98
CA SER A 142 14.48 7.60 10.36
C SER A 142 13.44 6.85 9.53
N ILE A 143 13.59 6.81 8.21
CA ILE A 143 12.64 6.09 7.35
C ILE A 143 12.70 4.57 7.55
N LYS A 144 13.88 4.02 7.85
CA LYS A 144 14.04 2.60 8.19
C LYS A 144 13.34 2.26 9.50
N ASP A 145 13.46 3.10 10.53
CA ASP A 145 12.84 2.91 11.84
C ASP A 145 11.31 2.99 11.74
N ILE A 146 10.78 3.97 11.01
CA ILE A 146 9.34 4.08 10.71
C ILE A 146 8.85 2.81 10.02
N SER A 147 9.52 2.36 8.96
CA SER A 147 9.14 1.16 8.21
C SER A 147 9.18 -0.09 9.08
N SER A 148 10.19 -0.23 9.95
CA SER A 148 10.32 -1.35 10.88
C SER A 148 9.17 -1.37 11.90
N THR A 149 8.85 -0.22 12.47
CA THR A 149 7.76 -0.08 13.45
C THR A 149 6.40 -0.39 12.83
N LEU A 150 6.11 0.15 11.64
CA LEU A 150 4.87 -0.14 10.93
C LEU A 150 4.71 -1.62 10.60
N LYS A 151 5.78 -2.32 10.21
CA LYS A 151 5.76 -3.78 9.99
C LYS A 151 5.46 -4.58 11.26
N GLN A 152 5.92 -4.11 12.42
CA GLN A 152 5.58 -4.76 13.70
C GLN A 152 4.10 -4.61 14.04
N VAL A 153 3.52 -3.42 13.82
CA VAL A 153 2.09 -3.17 14.02
C VAL A 153 1.24 -4.00 13.03
N GLU A 154 1.64 -4.04 11.76
CA GLU A 154 0.99 -4.86 10.72
C GLU A 154 0.96 -6.34 11.13
N ARG A 155 2.10 -6.88 11.57
CA ARG A 155 2.20 -8.27 12.02
C ARG A 155 1.28 -8.53 13.20
N TYR A 156 1.30 -7.67 14.22
CA TYR A 156 0.43 -7.79 15.39
C TYR A 156 -1.05 -7.83 14.98
N TRP A 157 -1.51 -6.92 14.11
CA TRP A 157 -2.90 -6.92 13.65
C TRP A 157 -3.25 -8.13 12.80
N THR A 158 -2.34 -8.57 11.94
CA THR A 158 -2.52 -9.77 11.13
C THR A 158 -2.73 -11.00 12.02
N ASP A 159 -1.96 -11.13 13.09
CA ASP A 159 -2.10 -12.21 14.05
C ASP A 159 -3.44 -12.11 14.80
N GLN A 160 -3.85 -10.91 15.25
CA GLN A 160 -5.17 -10.72 15.88
C GLN A 160 -6.31 -11.13 14.96
N ILE A 161 -6.29 -10.74 13.70
CA ILE A 161 -7.34 -11.09 12.71
C ILE A 161 -7.41 -12.60 12.51
N ARG A 162 -6.28 -13.30 12.46
CA ARG A 162 -6.24 -14.76 12.27
C ARG A 162 -6.76 -15.56 13.46
N TYR A 163 -6.62 -15.04 14.68
CA TYR A 163 -7.01 -15.76 15.90
C TYR A 163 -8.40 -15.39 16.42
N ILE A 164 -9.01 -14.34 15.93
CA ILE A 164 -10.34 -13.87 16.38
C ILE A 164 -11.45 -14.27 15.38
N TYR A 165 -11.11 -14.56 14.14
CA TYR A 165 -12.02 -14.94 13.06
C TYR A 165 -11.56 -16.23 12.34
#